data_0699478d4cd58dadc9c23d4bda499a0d
#
_entry.id   0699478d4cd58dadc9c23d4bda499a0d
#
_cell.length_a   1.000
_cell.length_b   1.000
_cell.length_c   1.000
_cell.angle_alpha   90.00
_cell.angle_beta   90.00
_cell.angle_gamma   90.00
#
_symmetry.space_group_name_H-M   'P 1'
#
loop_
_entity.id
_entity.type
_entity.pdbx_description
1 polymer ?
#
loop_
_entity_poly.entity_id
_entity_poly.type
_entity_poly.pdbx_seq_one_letter_code
_entity_poly.pdbx_strand_id
1 'polypeptide(L)'
;MARQKLSMDGNTAAAHVSYAFTEVAGIYPITPSSPMADYVDQWSASGKNILGKPALNIFGTPVKVMEMQSEAGAAGTVHGSLAAGAMTTTYTASQGLLLMIPNMYKIAGELLPCVFHVSARCVASHALNI
;
A
#
# COMPACT_ATOMS: atom_id res chain seq x y z
N MET A 1 -5.02 24.06 17.70
CA MET A 1 -4.57 22.79 18.31
C MET A 1 -3.14 22.49 17.91
N ALA A 2 -2.28 22.15 18.86
CA ALA A 2 -0.92 21.72 18.57
C ALA A 2 -0.96 20.37 17.82
N ARG A 3 -0.17 20.24 16.75
CA ARG A 3 -0.05 18.97 16.02
C ARG A 3 0.72 17.97 16.88
N GLN A 4 0.22 16.76 16.99
CA GLN A 4 0.91 15.68 17.66
C GLN A 4 2.15 15.26 16.85
N LYS A 5 3.27 15.05 17.54
CA LYS A 5 4.52 14.60 16.94
C LYS A 5 4.89 13.25 17.53
N LEU A 6 5.29 12.32 16.67
CA LEU A 6 5.79 10.99 17.05
C LEU A 6 7.07 10.68 16.29
N SER A 7 7.95 9.93 16.95
CA SER A 7 9.11 9.34 16.30
C SER A 7 8.72 7.96 15.78
N MET A 8 8.97 7.70 14.51
CA MET A 8 8.63 6.42 13.87
C MET A 8 9.52 6.19 12.65
N ASP A 9 9.55 4.96 12.15
CA ASP A 9 10.24 4.64 10.92
C ASP A 9 9.46 5.08 9.68
N GLY A 10 10.11 5.03 8.50
CA GLY A 10 9.51 5.47 7.25
C GLY A 10 8.33 4.61 6.82
N ASN A 11 8.38 3.30 7.03
CA ASN A 11 7.28 2.39 6.68
C ASN A 11 6.02 2.72 7.50
N THR A 12 6.18 2.96 8.80
CA THR A 12 5.06 3.33 9.67
C THR A 12 4.46 4.67 9.26
N ALA A 13 5.30 5.66 8.97
CA ALA A 13 4.84 6.98 8.53
C ALA A 13 4.09 6.89 7.19
N ALA A 14 4.64 6.16 6.23
CA ALA A 14 4.00 5.96 4.92
C ALA A 14 2.65 5.22 5.06
N ALA A 15 2.61 4.17 5.87
CA ALA A 15 1.37 3.43 6.13
C ALA A 15 0.30 4.34 6.76
N HIS A 16 0.67 5.16 7.73
CA HIS A 16 -0.24 6.07 8.40
C HIS A 16 -0.86 7.08 7.43
N VAL A 17 -0.05 7.71 6.59
CA VAL A 17 -0.53 8.69 5.61
C VAL A 17 -1.36 8.01 4.52
N SER A 18 -0.89 6.89 3.97
CA SER A 18 -1.59 6.17 2.90
C SER A 18 -2.95 5.65 3.34
N TYR A 19 -3.07 5.23 4.60
CA TYR A 19 -4.35 4.75 5.15
C TYR A 19 -5.48 5.76 4.95
N ALA A 20 -5.18 7.04 5.15
CA ALA A 20 -6.18 8.11 5.03
C ALA A 20 -6.79 8.21 3.62
N PHE A 21 -6.03 7.86 2.60
CA PHE A 21 -6.42 7.99 1.19
C PHE A 21 -6.74 6.65 0.52
N THR A 22 -6.88 5.58 1.29
CA THR A 22 -7.07 4.23 0.76
C THR A 22 -8.41 3.67 1.18
N GLU A 23 -9.18 3.17 0.21
CA GLU A 23 -10.38 2.38 0.46
C GLU A 23 -10.08 0.90 0.44
N VAL A 24 -9.25 0.46 -0.51
CA VAL A 24 -8.85 -0.94 -0.69
C VAL A 24 -7.34 -1.03 -0.79
N ALA A 25 -6.73 -1.94 -0.06
CA ALA A 25 -5.33 -2.30 -0.19
C ALA A 25 -5.21 -3.72 -0.74
N GLY A 26 -4.69 -3.84 -1.96
CA GLY A 26 -4.36 -5.14 -2.56
C GLY A 26 -2.89 -5.44 -2.27
N ILE A 27 -2.60 -6.49 -1.52
CA ILE A 27 -1.26 -6.73 -0.99
C ILE A 27 -0.75 -8.15 -1.26
N TYR A 28 0.55 -8.25 -1.37
CA TYR A 28 1.33 -9.47 -1.20
C TYR A 28 2.64 -9.05 -0.54
N PRO A 29 2.71 -9.10 0.82
CA PRO A 29 3.80 -8.47 1.57
C PRO A 29 5.16 -9.06 1.24
N ILE A 30 6.15 -8.18 1.10
CA ILE A 30 7.55 -8.55 0.86
C ILE A 30 8.47 -7.58 1.61
N THR A 31 9.55 -8.13 2.18
CA THR A 31 10.59 -7.34 2.85
C THR A 31 11.34 -6.45 1.85
N PRO A 32 11.63 -5.16 2.18
CA PRO A 32 11.43 -4.49 3.47
C PRO A 32 10.12 -3.71 3.61
N SER A 33 9.14 -3.88 2.72
CA SER A 33 7.86 -3.15 2.74
C SER A 33 6.78 -3.78 3.61
N SER A 34 6.97 -5.03 4.05
CA SER A 34 5.97 -5.77 4.83
C SER A 34 5.36 -4.98 5.98
N PRO A 35 6.13 -4.20 6.79
CA PRO A 35 5.55 -3.44 7.89
C PRO A 35 4.47 -2.44 7.46
N MET A 36 4.52 -1.89 6.24
CA MET A 36 3.45 -0.99 5.75
C MET A 36 2.13 -1.75 5.62
N ALA A 37 2.14 -2.90 4.96
CA ALA A 37 0.96 -3.74 4.78
C ALA A 37 0.44 -4.26 6.13
N ASP A 38 1.36 -4.72 6.98
CA ASP A 38 1.04 -5.27 8.30
C ASP A 38 0.34 -4.23 9.18
N TYR A 39 0.83 -2.99 9.22
CA TYR A 39 0.19 -1.92 9.98
C TYR A 39 -1.19 -1.56 9.44
N VAL A 40 -1.34 -1.46 8.13
CA VAL A 40 -2.63 -1.14 7.50
C VAL A 40 -3.65 -2.24 7.84
N ASP A 41 -3.26 -3.50 7.75
CA ASP A 41 -4.12 -4.63 8.10
C ASP A 41 -4.47 -4.63 9.60
N GLN A 42 -3.48 -4.43 10.45
CA GLN A 42 -3.68 -4.36 11.90
C GLN A 42 -4.62 -3.23 12.30
N TRP A 43 -4.43 -2.03 11.75
CA TRP A 43 -5.29 -0.89 12.07
C TRP A 43 -6.71 -1.08 11.54
N SER A 44 -6.85 -1.67 10.37
CA SER A 44 -8.16 -2.03 9.82
C SER A 44 -8.89 -3.02 10.72
N ALA A 45 -8.20 -4.04 11.19
CA ALA A 45 -8.78 -5.08 12.03
C ALA A 45 -9.09 -4.60 13.46
N SER A 46 -8.18 -3.82 14.06
CA SER A 46 -8.33 -3.33 15.44
C SER A 46 -9.25 -2.11 15.53
N GLY A 47 -9.45 -1.39 14.44
CA GLY A 47 -10.21 -0.14 14.42
C GLY A 47 -9.48 1.06 14.99
N LYS A 48 -8.18 0.94 15.32
CA LYS A 48 -7.37 2.03 15.89
C LYS A 48 -6.06 2.20 15.15
N ASN A 49 -5.72 3.45 14.84
CA ASN A 49 -4.44 3.81 14.22
C ASN A 49 -3.30 3.94 15.25
N ILE A 50 -2.11 4.33 14.79
CA ILE A 50 -0.93 4.50 15.64
C ILE A 50 -1.12 5.55 16.77
N LEU A 51 -2.04 6.46 16.60
CA LEU A 51 -2.37 7.50 17.60
C LEU A 51 -3.46 7.05 18.58
N GLY A 52 -3.93 5.80 18.49
CA GLY A 52 -5.06 5.31 19.28
C GLY A 52 -6.42 5.89 18.89
N LYS A 53 -6.49 6.59 17.78
CA LYS A 53 -7.71 7.17 17.22
C LYS A 53 -8.38 6.16 16.26
N PRO A 54 -9.70 6.34 15.96
CA PRO A 54 -10.35 5.47 14.98
C PRO A 54 -9.59 5.41 13.66
N ALA A 55 -9.33 4.19 13.18
CA ALA A 55 -8.62 3.96 11.93
C ALA A 55 -9.62 4.05 10.76
N LEU A 56 -9.90 5.25 10.33
CA LEU A 56 -10.79 5.55 9.21
C LEU A 56 -10.05 6.36 8.16
N ASN A 57 -10.38 6.10 6.90
CA ASN A 57 -9.91 6.93 5.80
C ASN A 57 -10.74 8.24 5.69
N ILE A 58 -10.37 9.09 4.73
CA ILE A 58 -11.08 10.37 4.52
C ILE A 58 -12.54 10.18 4.09
N PHE A 59 -12.93 8.99 3.67
CA PHE A 59 -14.31 8.64 3.28
C PHE A 59 -15.13 8.12 4.47
N GLY A 60 -14.53 8.01 5.66
CA GLY A 60 -15.20 7.56 6.87
C GLY A 60 -15.31 6.05 7.01
N THR A 61 -14.51 5.27 6.26
CA THR A 61 -14.52 3.80 6.29
C THR A 61 -13.14 3.25 6.70
N PRO A 62 -13.07 2.03 7.26
CA PRO A 62 -11.80 1.33 7.40
C PRO A 62 -11.29 0.88 6.02
N VAL A 63 -9.99 0.69 5.90
CA VAL A 63 -9.39 0.12 4.69
C VAL A 63 -9.75 -1.36 4.59
N LYS A 64 -10.21 -1.79 3.42
CA LYS A 64 -10.41 -3.21 3.12
C LYS A 64 -9.09 -3.79 2.60
N VAL A 65 -8.49 -4.68 3.35
CA VAL A 65 -7.23 -5.32 2.99
C VAL A 65 -7.51 -6.67 2.33
N MET A 66 -6.92 -6.87 1.15
CA MET A 66 -7.02 -8.10 0.37
C MET A 66 -5.63 -8.65 0.12
N GLU A 67 -5.28 -9.76 0.76
CA GLU A 67 -4.02 -10.45 0.49
C GLU A 67 -4.20 -11.42 -0.67
N MET A 68 -3.30 -11.31 -1.65
CA MET A 68 -3.37 -12.08 -2.88
C MET A 68 -2.32 -13.20 -2.88
N GLN A 69 -2.14 -13.89 -4.01
CA GLN A 69 -1.26 -15.05 -4.15
C GLN A 69 0.13 -14.69 -4.72
N SER A 70 0.29 -13.46 -5.20
CA SER A 70 1.54 -12.96 -5.78
C SER A 70 1.45 -11.45 -5.94
N GLU A 71 2.58 -10.82 -6.20
CA GLU A 71 2.64 -9.38 -6.51
C GLU A 71 1.87 -9.06 -7.80
N ALA A 72 1.98 -9.92 -8.81
CA ALA A 72 1.18 -9.77 -10.04
C ALA A 72 -0.32 -9.85 -9.75
N GLY A 73 -0.74 -10.76 -8.87
CA GLY A 73 -2.12 -10.88 -8.42
C GLY A 73 -2.57 -9.66 -7.63
N ALA A 74 -1.72 -9.13 -6.76
CA ALA A 74 -1.99 -7.89 -6.03
C ALA A 74 -2.19 -6.72 -6.99
N ALA A 75 -1.32 -6.57 -7.99
CA ALA A 75 -1.46 -5.53 -9.01
C ALA A 75 -2.73 -5.67 -9.84
N GLY A 76 -3.14 -6.90 -10.16
CA GLY A 76 -4.41 -7.18 -10.84
C GLY A 76 -5.62 -6.77 -10.00
N THR A 77 -5.58 -7.07 -8.71
CA THR A 77 -6.61 -6.65 -7.75
C THR A 77 -6.67 -5.12 -7.64
N VAL A 78 -5.51 -4.46 -7.56
CA VAL A 78 -5.44 -2.99 -7.56
C VAL A 78 -6.07 -2.43 -8.83
N HIS A 79 -5.73 -2.95 -9.99
CA HIS A 79 -6.30 -2.52 -11.27
C HIS A 79 -7.82 -2.67 -11.30
N GLY A 80 -8.33 -3.84 -10.95
CA GLY A 80 -9.78 -4.09 -10.94
C GLY A 80 -10.54 -3.21 -9.94
N SER A 81 -9.97 -3.01 -8.76
CA SER A 81 -10.54 -2.15 -7.72
C SER A 81 -10.59 -0.67 -8.15
N LEU A 82 -9.52 -0.19 -8.78
CA LEU A 82 -9.47 1.17 -9.33
C LEU A 82 -10.50 1.34 -10.45
N ALA A 83 -10.62 0.37 -11.35
CA ALA A 83 -11.62 0.39 -12.42
C ALA A 83 -13.05 0.40 -11.88
N ALA A 84 -13.29 -0.21 -10.72
CA ALA A 84 -14.57 -0.18 -10.01
C ALA A 84 -14.82 1.14 -9.26
N GLY A 85 -13.86 2.05 -9.22
CA GLY A 85 -13.99 3.38 -8.64
C GLY A 85 -13.49 3.53 -7.20
N ALA A 86 -12.84 2.50 -6.62
CA ALA A 86 -12.29 2.60 -5.28
C ALA A 86 -10.86 3.15 -5.30
N MET A 87 -10.53 4.02 -4.35
CA MET A 87 -9.15 4.46 -4.13
C MET A 87 -8.34 3.30 -3.57
N THR A 88 -7.42 2.79 -4.37
CA THR A 88 -6.70 1.54 -4.08
C THR A 88 -5.21 1.77 -4.02
N THR A 89 -4.57 1.11 -3.08
CA THR A 89 -3.13 1.22 -2.79
C THR A 89 -2.51 -0.17 -2.70
N THR A 90 -1.23 -0.26 -2.99
CA THR A 90 -0.42 -1.45 -2.71
C THR A 90 0.93 -1.06 -2.13
N TYR A 91 1.53 -2.02 -1.42
CA TYR A 91 2.83 -1.88 -0.77
C TYR A 91 3.73 -3.01 -1.23
N THR A 92 4.90 -2.69 -1.77
CA THR A 92 5.81 -3.70 -2.30
C THR A 92 7.27 -3.29 -2.17
N ALA A 93 8.16 -4.11 -2.65
CA ALA A 93 9.60 -3.86 -2.72
C ALA A 93 10.09 -4.03 -4.16
N SER A 94 11.39 -4.10 -4.34
CA SER A 94 12.02 -4.09 -5.67
C SER A 94 11.51 -5.17 -6.61
N GLN A 95 11.58 -6.44 -6.20
CA GLN A 95 11.15 -7.56 -7.04
C GLN A 95 9.65 -7.57 -7.26
N GLY A 96 8.87 -7.24 -6.22
CA GLY A 96 7.42 -7.14 -6.34
C GLY A 96 7.00 -6.08 -7.34
N LEU A 97 7.68 -4.95 -7.35
CA LEU A 97 7.44 -3.89 -8.35
C LEU A 97 7.65 -4.40 -9.77
N LEU A 98 8.72 -5.16 -10.01
CA LEU A 98 9.00 -5.73 -11.33
C LEU A 98 7.87 -6.65 -11.81
N LEU A 99 7.25 -7.40 -10.91
CA LEU A 99 6.12 -8.27 -11.24
C LEU A 99 4.82 -7.51 -11.45
N MET A 100 4.73 -6.27 -10.97
CA MET A 100 3.55 -5.41 -11.10
C MET A 100 3.55 -4.57 -12.38
N ILE A 101 4.69 -4.40 -13.04
CA ILE A 101 4.88 -3.49 -14.19
C ILE A 101 3.81 -3.68 -15.28
N PRO A 102 3.47 -4.88 -15.75
CA PRO A 102 2.43 -5.03 -16.78
C PRO A 102 1.09 -4.40 -16.39
N ASN A 103 0.68 -4.54 -15.14
CA ASN A 103 -0.55 -3.93 -14.65
C ASN A 103 -0.41 -2.40 -14.44
N MET A 104 0.78 -1.92 -14.10
CA MET A 104 1.06 -0.48 -14.00
C MET A 104 0.84 0.22 -15.33
N TYR A 105 1.25 -0.38 -16.44
CA TYR A 105 0.97 0.15 -17.77
C TYR A 105 -0.53 0.24 -18.06
N LYS A 106 -1.29 -0.75 -17.68
CA LYS A 106 -2.76 -0.73 -17.84
C LYS A 106 -3.40 0.36 -17.00
N ILE A 107 -3.02 0.45 -15.74
CA ILE A 107 -3.53 1.48 -14.82
C ILE A 107 -3.22 2.89 -15.37
N ALA A 108 -1.99 3.10 -15.81
CA ALA A 108 -1.58 4.38 -16.40
C ALA A 108 -2.33 4.67 -17.72
N GLY A 109 -2.46 3.69 -18.58
CA GLY A 109 -3.17 3.83 -19.87
C GLY A 109 -4.65 4.13 -19.71
N GLU A 110 -5.27 3.65 -18.65
CA GLU A 110 -6.67 3.91 -18.31
C GLU A 110 -6.86 5.17 -17.46
N LEU A 111 -5.77 5.90 -17.16
CA LEU A 111 -5.77 7.12 -16.33
C LEU A 111 -6.39 6.94 -14.94
N LEU A 112 -6.19 5.78 -14.35
CA LEU A 112 -6.69 5.47 -13.02
C LEU A 112 -5.75 6.04 -11.95
N PRO A 113 -6.27 6.78 -10.94
CA PRO A 113 -5.43 7.35 -9.89
C PRO A 113 -4.97 6.27 -8.92
N CYS A 114 -3.65 6.11 -8.77
CA CYS A 114 -3.08 5.11 -7.89
C CYS A 114 -1.72 5.54 -7.33
N VAL A 115 -1.42 5.11 -6.12
CA VAL A 115 -0.09 5.25 -5.52
C VAL A 115 0.42 3.85 -5.15
N PHE A 116 1.60 3.52 -5.67
CA PHE A 116 2.33 2.32 -5.26
C PHE A 116 3.41 2.74 -4.26
N HIS A 117 3.36 2.20 -3.06
CA HIS A 117 4.38 2.44 -2.05
C HIS A 117 5.45 1.36 -2.15
N VAL A 118 6.66 1.77 -2.49
CA VAL A 118 7.77 0.85 -2.77
C VAL A 118 8.94 1.12 -1.83
N SER A 119 9.22 0.18 -0.94
CA SER A 119 10.43 0.21 -0.11
C SER A 119 11.55 -0.53 -0.85
N ALA A 120 12.06 0.09 -1.93
CA ALA A 120 13.05 -0.54 -2.77
C ALA A 120 14.46 -0.41 -2.19
N ARG A 121 15.23 -1.49 -2.23
CA ARG A 121 16.68 -1.44 -2.09
C ARG A 121 17.29 -1.03 -3.42
N CYS A 122 16.93 -1.78 -4.46
CA CYS A 122 17.25 -1.46 -5.84
C CYS A 122 16.21 -2.15 -6.74
N VAL A 123 15.82 -1.53 -7.83
CA VAL A 123 14.81 -2.10 -8.74
C VAL A 123 15.48 -2.98 -9.78
N ALA A 124 16.53 -2.50 -10.38
CA ALA A 124 17.34 -3.24 -11.34
C ALA A 124 18.81 -2.87 -11.18
N SER A 125 19.67 -3.87 -11.25
CA SER A 125 21.12 -3.69 -11.13
C SER A 125 21.82 -4.85 -11.84
N HIS A 126 23.04 -4.60 -12.34
CA HIS A 126 23.92 -5.65 -12.85
C HIS A 126 24.69 -6.39 -11.74
N ALA A 127 24.52 -5.99 -10.49
CA ALA A 127 25.04 -6.67 -9.31
C ALA A 127 23.90 -7.06 -8.39
N LEU A 128 24.05 -8.19 -7.70
CA LEU A 128 23.09 -8.63 -6.70
C LEU A 128 23.07 -7.63 -5.55
N ASN A 129 21.91 -7.07 -5.30
CA ASN A 129 21.68 -6.11 -4.23
C ASN A 129 20.63 -6.66 -3.27
N ILE A 130 21.12 -7.18 -2.18
CA ILE A 130 20.32 -7.87 -1.18
C ILE A 130 20.04 -6.96 0.01
#